data_6dae40c271c19ce6ff442ae4a3f58d3e
#
_entry.id   6dae40c271c19ce6ff442ae4a3f58d3e
#
_cell.length_a   1.000
_cell.length_b   1.000
_cell.length_c   1.000
_cell.angle_alpha   90.00
_cell.angle_beta   90.00
_cell.angle_gamma   90.00
#
_symmetry.space_group_name_H-M   'P 1'
#
loop_
_entity.id
_entity.type
_entity.pdbx_description
1 polymer ?
#
loop_
_entity_poly.entity_id
_entity_poly.type
_entity_poly.pdbx_seq_one_letter_code
_entity_poly.pdbx_strand_id
1 'polypeptide(L)'
;GSAANTCVALSKLNIASDLVTCVSDDAIGNYIYKKLDDFNIGNKFCRRIDKKFQTQMAVVETILENNQSILYRNNSCDLQLSQSDIEKIKFEDYSSVFISGVTLSSNPSRDAVFLVVEKAAALKLPMIIDLDYRPYNWESDEQKSEVYKKIMNEVDVIIGNDLEFNIADNS
;
A
#
# COMPACT_ATOMS: atom_id res chain seq x y z
N GLY A 1 -4.37 -5.15 -3.86
CA GLY A 1 -3.74 -3.92 -4.34
C GLY A 1 -2.32 -4.16 -4.82
N SER A 2 -1.63 -3.11 -5.26
CA SER A 2 -0.28 -3.20 -5.87
C SER A 2 0.72 -3.91 -4.96
N ALA A 3 0.80 -3.55 -3.69
CA ALA A 3 1.72 -4.20 -2.74
C ALA A 3 1.49 -5.72 -2.64
N ALA A 4 0.25 -6.20 -2.56
CA ALA A 4 -0.04 -7.63 -2.52
C ALA A 4 0.35 -8.33 -3.84
N ASN A 5 0.12 -7.69 -4.99
CA ASN A 5 0.54 -8.22 -6.29
C ASN A 5 2.07 -8.29 -6.40
N THR A 6 2.77 -7.29 -5.88
CA THR A 6 4.24 -7.30 -5.78
C THR A 6 4.73 -8.46 -4.92
N CYS A 7 4.11 -8.70 -3.75
CA CYS A 7 4.45 -9.88 -2.93
C CYS A 7 4.23 -11.20 -3.68
N VAL A 8 3.13 -11.34 -4.45
CA VAL A 8 2.88 -12.52 -5.29
C VAL A 8 3.98 -12.68 -6.34
N ALA A 9 4.37 -11.61 -7.01
CA ALA A 9 5.44 -11.64 -8.02
C ALA A 9 6.78 -12.05 -7.38
N LEU A 10 7.14 -11.48 -6.23
CA LEU A 10 8.34 -11.84 -5.48
C LEU A 10 8.33 -13.32 -5.07
N SER A 11 7.21 -13.82 -4.56
CA SER A 11 7.06 -15.25 -4.23
C SER A 11 7.29 -16.15 -5.44
N LYS A 12 6.79 -15.79 -6.62
CA LYS A 12 7.03 -16.54 -7.87
C LYS A 12 8.50 -16.52 -8.29
N LEU A 13 9.26 -15.53 -7.86
CA LEU A 13 10.71 -15.44 -8.05
C LEU A 13 11.51 -16.05 -6.89
N ASN A 14 10.86 -16.75 -5.96
CA ASN A 14 11.45 -17.32 -4.74
C ASN A 14 12.09 -16.26 -3.81
N ILE A 15 11.54 -15.06 -3.80
CA ILE A 15 11.95 -13.99 -2.90
C ILE A 15 10.90 -13.89 -1.79
N ALA A 16 11.35 -14.06 -0.54
CA ALA A 16 10.48 -13.97 0.63
C ALA A 16 10.03 -12.51 0.85
N SER A 17 8.78 -12.33 1.21
CA SER A 17 8.21 -11.02 1.54
C SER A 17 7.12 -11.12 2.60
N ASP A 18 7.00 -10.09 3.43
CA ASP A 18 5.90 -9.92 4.37
C ASP A 18 5.01 -8.77 3.90
N LEU A 19 3.70 -8.97 3.88
CA LEU A 19 2.73 -7.93 3.59
C LEU A 19 2.32 -7.22 4.88
N VAL A 20 2.39 -5.90 4.88
CA VAL A 20 1.95 -5.03 5.98
C VAL A 20 0.66 -4.33 5.56
N THR A 21 -0.46 -4.66 6.19
CA THR A 21 -1.77 -4.09 5.83
C THR A 21 -2.83 -4.35 6.90
N CYS A 22 -4.02 -3.80 6.70
CA CYS A 22 -5.20 -4.16 7.48
C CYS A 22 -6.26 -4.77 6.55
N VAL A 23 -6.98 -5.74 7.08
CA VAL A 23 -8.09 -6.43 6.40
C VAL A 23 -9.31 -6.51 7.31
N SER A 24 -10.51 -6.62 6.74
CA SER A 24 -11.74 -6.78 7.52
C SER A 24 -11.80 -8.14 8.24
N ASP A 25 -12.48 -8.15 9.38
CA ASP A 25 -12.75 -9.40 10.11
C ASP A 25 -14.05 -10.06 9.61
N ASP A 26 -13.99 -10.55 8.37
CA ASP A 26 -15.10 -11.18 7.66
C ASP A 26 -14.63 -12.24 6.65
N ALA A 27 -15.54 -12.74 5.81
CA ALA A 27 -15.25 -13.75 4.80
C ALA A 27 -14.23 -13.26 3.75
N ILE A 28 -14.20 -11.96 3.43
CA ILE A 28 -13.22 -11.39 2.47
C ILE A 28 -11.84 -11.36 3.10
N GLY A 29 -11.72 -10.92 4.35
CA GLY A 29 -10.47 -10.97 5.10
C GLY A 29 -9.94 -12.40 5.23
N ASN A 30 -10.80 -13.38 5.51
CA ASN A 30 -10.44 -14.81 5.54
C ASN A 30 -9.90 -15.29 4.18
N TYR A 31 -10.55 -14.88 3.08
CA TYR A 31 -10.09 -15.19 1.74
C TYR A 31 -8.70 -14.61 1.45
N ILE A 32 -8.44 -13.37 1.88
CA ILE A 32 -7.13 -12.72 1.71
C ILE A 32 -6.04 -13.50 2.46
N TYR A 33 -6.24 -13.81 3.74
CA TYR A 33 -5.28 -14.60 4.51
C TYR A 33 -4.96 -15.94 3.83
N LYS A 34 -6.00 -16.65 3.40
CA LYS A 34 -5.80 -17.90 2.65
C LYS A 34 -4.98 -17.68 1.38
N LYS A 35 -5.22 -16.60 0.65
CA LYS A 35 -4.45 -16.28 -0.57
C LYS A 35 -2.99 -15.92 -0.28
N LEU A 36 -2.73 -15.22 0.81
CA LEU A 36 -1.35 -14.95 1.23
C LEU A 36 -0.61 -16.26 1.55
N ASP A 37 -1.27 -17.18 2.28
CA ASP A 37 -0.73 -18.50 2.58
C ASP A 37 -0.52 -19.34 1.30
N ASP A 38 -1.50 -19.39 0.38
CA ASP A 38 -1.41 -20.10 -0.91
C ASP A 38 -0.19 -19.64 -1.75
N PHE A 39 0.24 -18.39 -1.59
CA PHE A 39 1.40 -17.81 -2.29
C PHE A 39 2.66 -17.73 -1.43
N ASN A 40 2.69 -18.31 -0.24
CA ASN A 40 3.82 -18.23 0.69
C ASN A 40 4.26 -16.78 1.01
N ILE A 41 3.31 -15.87 1.15
CA ILE A 41 3.54 -14.48 1.56
C ILE A 41 3.37 -14.38 3.06
N GLY A 42 4.35 -13.80 3.75
CA GLY A 42 4.24 -13.56 5.19
C GLY A 42 3.10 -12.60 5.52
N ASN A 43 2.23 -13.00 6.45
CA ASN A 43 1.02 -12.26 6.83
C ASN A 43 0.99 -11.85 8.31
N LYS A 44 2.09 -12.02 9.02
CA LYS A 44 2.21 -11.70 10.46
C LYS A 44 1.93 -10.23 10.80
N PHE A 45 2.06 -9.33 9.82
CA PHE A 45 1.76 -7.91 9.94
C PHE A 45 0.46 -7.50 9.23
N CYS A 46 -0.36 -8.47 8.83
CA CYS A 46 -1.71 -8.21 8.35
C CYS A 46 -2.65 -8.17 9.54
N ARG A 47 -3.12 -6.98 9.93
CA ARG A 47 -4.03 -6.83 11.07
C ARG A 47 -5.48 -6.96 10.66
N ARG A 48 -6.25 -7.78 11.39
CA ARG A 48 -7.73 -7.77 11.28
C ARG A 48 -8.30 -6.59 12.04
N ILE A 49 -9.28 -5.95 11.46
CA ILE A 49 -9.96 -4.81 12.07
C ILE A 49 -11.47 -4.96 12.05
N ASP A 50 -12.13 -4.19 12.90
CA ASP A 50 -13.57 -4.20 13.13
C ASP A 50 -14.38 -4.14 11.82
N LYS A 51 -15.53 -4.82 11.81
CA LYS A 51 -16.47 -4.94 10.67
C LYS A 51 -17.03 -3.62 10.14
N LYS A 52 -16.87 -2.51 10.88
CA LYS A 52 -17.23 -1.18 10.37
C LYS A 52 -16.31 -0.70 9.23
N PHE A 53 -15.11 -1.29 9.15
CA PHE A 53 -14.17 -1.07 8.05
C PHE A 53 -14.23 -2.25 7.08
N GLN A 54 -14.16 -1.97 5.80
CA GLN A 54 -14.33 -2.98 4.75
C GLN A 54 -13.03 -3.15 3.95
N THR A 55 -12.73 -4.39 3.60
CA THR A 55 -11.68 -4.63 2.61
C THR A 55 -12.14 -4.06 1.27
N GLN A 56 -11.29 -3.24 0.66
CA GLN A 56 -11.59 -2.66 -0.65
C GLN A 56 -11.77 -3.76 -1.71
N MET A 57 -12.65 -3.50 -2.66
CA MET A 57 -12.95 -4.42 -3.74
C MET A 57 -13.06 -3.67 -5.06
N ALA A 58 -12.40 -4.18 -6.09
CA ALA A 58 -12.57 -3.71 -7.46
C ALA A 58 -13.39 -4.71 -8.25
N VAL A 59 -14.41 -4.21 -8.94
CA VAL A 59 -15.16 -4.97 -9.94
C VAL A 59 -14.73 -4.46 -11.31
N VAL A 60 -14.18 -5.34 -12.12
CA VAL A 60 -13.62 -5.01 -13.43
C VAL A 60 -14.41 -5.74 -14.50
N GLU A 61 -14.90 -5.02 -15.51
CA GLU A 61 -15.47 -5.64 -16.70
C GLU A 61 -14.37 -6.33 -17.52
N THR A 62 -14.66 -7.53 -18.00
CA THR A 62 -13.70 -8.32 -18.81
C THR A 62 -13.99 -8.21 -20.30
N ILE A 63 -14.45 -7.06 -20.77
CA ILE A 63 -14.66 -6.78 -22.20
C ILE A 63 -13.39 -6.20 -22.82
N LEU A 64 -13.18 -6.51 -24.12
CA LEU A 64 -11.94 -6.16 -24.83
C LEU A 64 -11.80 -4.66 -25.13
N GLU A 65 -12.90 -3.95 -25.27
CA GLU A 65 -12.93 -2.53 -25.61
C GLU A 65 -13.66 -1.72 -24.55
N ASN A 66 -13.06 -0.59 -24.12
CA ASN A 66 -13.64 0.33 -23.14
C ASN A 66 -14.08 -0.33 -21.83
N ASN A 67 -13.26 -1.24 -21.29
CA ASN A 67 -13.54 -1.87 -20.02
C ASN A 67 -13.67 -0.83 -18.89
N GLN A 68 -14.66 -1.02 -18.04
CA GLN A 68 -14.89 -0.17 -16.87
C GLN A 68 -14.51 -0.92 -15.60
N SER A 69 -14.02 -0.17 -14.64
CA SER A 69 -13.78 -0.68 -13.29
C SER A 69 -14.47 0.18 -12.24
N ILE A 70 -15.10 -0.46 -11.27
CA ILE A 70 -15.69 0.20 -10.12
C ILE A 70 -14.90 -0.19 -8.90
N LEU A 71 -14.42 0.80 -8.16
CA LEU A 71 -13.67 0.60 -6.94
C LEU A 71 -14.55 0.92 -5.71
N TYR A 72 -14.84 -0.09 -4.92
CA TYR A 72 -15.53 0.05 -3.63
C TYR A 72 -14.48 0.27 -2.53
N ARG A 73 -14.36 1.51 -2.06
CA ARG A 73 -13.32 1.92 -1.11
C ARG A 73 -13.84 2.79 0.05
N ASN A 74 -15.09 2.65 0.43
CA ASN A 74 -15.65 3.35 1.57
C ASN A 74 -15.16 2.70 2.88
N ASN A 75 -14.71 3.51 3.84
CA ASN A 75 -14.17 3.01 5.11
C ASN A 75 -13.16 1.86 4.94
N SER A 76 -12.20 2.05 4.07
CA SER A 76 -11.27 1.01 3.67
C SER A 76 -10.31 0.60 4.79
N CYS A 77 -10.15 -0.71 4.98
CA CYS A 77 -9.28 -1.31 6.00
C CYS A 77 -7.82 -0.91 5.85
N ASP A 78 -7.29 -0.87 4.63
CA ASP A 78 -5.89 -0.57 4.35
C ASP A 78 -5.49 0.84 4.82
N LEU A 79 -6.43 1.78 4.82
CA LEU A 79 -6.22 3.13 5.35
C LEU A 79 -6.21 3.21 6.88
N GLN A 80 -6.49 2.11 7.57
CA GLN A 80 -6.44 2.00 9.04
C GLN A 80 -5.10 1.44 9.55
N LEU A 81 -4.13 1.26 8.68
CA LEU A 81 -2.75 0.95 9.09
C LEU A 81 -2.24 2.09 9.96
N SER A 82 -1.67 1.76 11.11
CA SER A 82 -1.26 2.74 12.12
C SER A 82 0.22 2.63 12.46
N GLN A 83 0.79 3.66 13.06
CA GLN A 83 2.17 3.64 13.54
C GLN A 83 2.44 2.47 14.50
N SER A 84 1.46 2.12 15.36
CA SER A 84 1.60 0.97 16.27
C SER A 84 1.69 -0.39 15.56
N ASP A 85 1.24 -0.49 14.30
CA ASP A 85 1.45 -1.69 13.49
C ASP A 85 2.89 -1.73 12.95
N ILE A 86 3.45 -0.58 12.59
CA ILE A 86 4.82 -0.44 12.10
C ILE A 86 5.85 -0.68 13.21
N GLU A 87 5.57 -0.25 14.43
CA GLU A 87 6.45 -0.45 15.59
C GLU A 87 6.73 -1.92 15.91
N LYS A 88 5.86 -2.84 15.46
CA LYS A 88 6.03 -4.28 15.64
C LYS A 88 7.03 -4.91 14.67
N ILE A 89 7.45 -4.17 13.64
CA ILE A 89 8.31 -4.66 12.58
C ILE A 89 9.77 -4.48 13.00
N LYS A 90 10.55 -5.55 12.93
CA LYS A 90 12.01 -5.50 13.03
C LYS A 90 12.57 -5.29 11.63
N PHE A 91 12.86 -4.04 11.31
CA PHE A 91 13.33 -3.65 9.97
C PHE A 91 14.69 -4.26 9.63
N GLU A 92 15.48 -4.62 10.64
CA GLU A 92 16.78 -5.30 10.48
C GLU A 92 16.67 -6.68 9.81
N ASP A 93 15.46 -7.29 9.86
CA ASP A 93 15.21 -8.61 9.24
C ASP A 93 14.97 -8.51 7.71
N TYR A 94 14.95 -7.28 7.14
CA TYR A 94 14.61 -7.03 5.74
C TYR A 94 15.74 -6.36 4.97
N SER A 95 15.80 -6.62 3.66
CA SER A 95 16.79 -6.05 2.76
C SER A 95 16.28 -4.82 1.99
N SER A 96 14.98 -4.59 1.96
CA SER A 96 14.36 -3.45 1.26
C SER A 96 12.91 -3.26 1.69
N VAL A 97 12.35 -2.10 1.37
CA VAL A 97 10.96 -1.75 1.62
C VAL A 97 10.29 -1.34 0.32
N PHE A 98 9.09 -1.89 0.05
CA PHE A 98 8.22 -1.47 -1.04
C PHE A 98 6.98 -0.78 -0.48
N ILE A 99 6.67 0.39 -0.98
CA ILE A 99 5.55 1.24 -0.55
C ILE A 99 4.56 1.39 -1.70
N SER A 100 3.27 1.23 -1.42
CA SER A 100 2.20 1.59 -2.35
C SER A 100 1.67 2.97 -1.98
N GLY A 101 1.76 3.94 -2.89
CA GLY A 101 1.36 5.33 -2.67
C GLY A 101 -0.12 5.53 -2.36
N VAL A 102 -0.96 4.55 -2.69
CA VAL A 102 -2.37 4.57 -2.31
C VAL A 102 -2.60 4.71 -0.80
N THR A 103 -1.63 4.29 0.03
CA THR A 103 -1.69 4.38 1.49
C THR A 103 -1.44 5.79 2.02
N LEU A 104 -0.95 6.70 1.18
CA LEU A 104 -0.67 8.10 1.53
C LEU A 104 -1.91 8.98 1.54
N SER A 105 -3.03 8.52 0.99
CA SER A 105 -4.21 9.36 0.74
C SER A 105 -4.90 9.86 2.00
N SER A 106 -4.78 9.19 3.14
CA SER A 106 -5.37 9.65 4.41
C SER A 106 -4.67 9.08 5.64
N ASN A 107 -4.89 9.71 6.79
CA ASN A 107 -4.49 9.17 8.09
C ASN A 107 -5.50 8.10 8.57
N PRO A 108 -5.03 7.13 9.38
CA PRO A 108 -3.70 7.01 9.98
C PRO A 108 -2.63 6.35 9.08
N SER A 109 -2.99 5.84 7.89
CA SER A 109 -2.05 5.09 7.05
C SER A 109 -0.90 5.96 6.51
N ARG A 110 -1.15 7.23 6.22
CA ARG A 110 -0.12 8.20 5.82
C ARG A 110 0.98 8.31 6.87
N ASP A 111 0.60 8.54 8.14
CA ASP A 111 1.55 8.66 9.24
C ASP A 111 2.32 7.36 9.47
N ALA A 112 1.66 6.21 9.30
CA ALA A 112 2.32 4.92 9.36
C ALA A 112 3.38 4.75 8.26
N VAL A 113 3.10 5.19 7.03
CA VAL A 113 4.06 5.15 5.93
C VAL A 113 5.27 6.05 6.20
N PHE A 114 5.07 7.27 6.71
CA PHE A 114 6.20 8.13 7.05
C PHE A 114 7.06 7.53 8.17
N LEU A 115 6.47 6.82 9.13
CA LEU A 115 7.25 6.07 10.11
C LEU A 115 8.04 4.90 9.48
N VAL A 116 7.49 4.24 8.47
CA VAL A 116 8.23 3.22 7.68
C VAL A 116 9.46 3.86 7.03
N VAL A 117 9.28 5.02 6.38
CA VAL A 117 10.38 5.76 5.73
C VAL A 117 11.46 6.13 6.74
N GLU A 118 11.08 6.70 7.88
CA GLU A 118 12.02 7.06 8.96
C GLU A 118 12.85 5.86 9.43
N LYS A 119 12.18 4.73 9.73
CA LYS A 119 12.86 3.51 10.22
C LYS A 119 13.74 2.88 9.16
N ALA A 120 13.30 2.82 7.92
CA ALA A 120 14.08 2.27 6.80
C ALA A 120 15.30 3.14 6.51
N ALA A 121 15.16 4.47 6.51
CA ALA A 121 16.27 5.41 6.32
C ALA A 121 17.33 5.29 7.41
N ALA A 122 16.93 5.13 8.68
CA ALA A 122 17.85 4.95 9.81
C ALA A 122 18.75 3.70 9.63
N LEU A 123 18.25 2.66 8.96
CA LEU A 123 18.96 1.43 8.66
C LEU A 123 19.57 1.41 7.24
N LYS A 124 19.38 2.48 6.47
CA LYS A 124 19.82 2.58 5.07
C LYS A 124 19.24 1.45 4.19
N LEU A 125 18.04 1.03 4.47
CA LEU A 125 17.35 0.06 3.62
C LEU A 125 16.89 0.73 2.33
N PRO A 126 17.11 0.14 1.17
CA PRO A 126 16.55 0.60 -0.09
C PRO A 126 15.03 0.70 -0.02
N MET A 127 14.50 1.84 -0.43
CA MET A 127 13.07 2.12 -0.44
C MET A 127 12.56 2.33 -1.86
N ILE A 128 11.53 1.58 -2.23
CA ILE A 128 10.87 1.67 -3.52
C ILE A 128 9.43 2.11 -3.29
N ILE A 129 8.95 3.10 -4.03
CA ILE A 129 7.54 3.47 -4.05
C ILE A 129 6.93 3.26 -5.44
N ASP A 130 5.76 2.62 -5.48
CA ASP A 130 4.83 2.70 -6.59
C ASP A 130 3.82 3.81 -6.28
N LEU A 131 3.79 4.87 -7.08
CA LEU A 131 2.94 6.05 -6.81
C LEU A 131 1.47 5.66 -6.74
N ASP A 132 1.03 4.72 -7.56
CA ASP A 132 -0.31 4.09 -7.50
C ASP A 132 -1.42 5.09 -7.13
N TYR A 133 -1.38 6.25 -7.78
CA TYR A 133 -2.28 7.35 -7.46
C TYR A 133 -3.74 6.96 -7.66
N ARG A 134 -4.56 7.36 -6.69
CA ARG A 134 -6.01 7.29 -6.79
C ARG A 134 -6.60 8.63 -6.37
N PRO A 135 -7.57 9.19 -7.12
CA PRO A 135 -8.12 10.52 -6.86
C PRO A 135 -9.00 10.61 -5.61
N TYR A 136 -9.14 9.50 -4.89
CA TYR A 136 -10.03 9.40 -3.73
C TYR A 136 -9.29 9.64 -2.42
N ASN A 137 -10.02 10.18 -1.43
CA ASN A 137 -9.58 10.38 -0.04
C ASN A 137 -8.50 11.45 0.17
N TRP A 138 -8.26 12.31 -0.78
CA TRP A 138 -7.44 13.52 -0.61
C TRP A 138 -8.32 14.70 -0.19
N GLU A 139 -7.84 15.53 0.72
CA GLU A 139 -8.56 16.72 1.19
C GLU A 139 -8.47 17.85 0.16
N SER A 140 -7.32 17.95 -0.52
CA SER A 140 -7.11 18.92 -1.62
C SER A 140 -5.98 18.44 -2.55
N ASP A 141 -5.88 19.09 -3.71
CA ASP A 141 -4.81 18.85 -4.67
C ASP A 141 -3.44 19.33 -4.14
N GLU A 142 -3.44 20.41 -3.35
CA GLU A 142 -2.24 20.93 -2.70
C GLU A 142 -1.69 19.90 -1.70
N GLN A 143 -2.52 19.39 -0.79
CA GLN A 143 -2.12 18.36 0.16
C GLN A 143 -1.54 17.14 -0.54
N LYS A 144 -2.21 16.68 -1.59
CA LYS A 144 -1.75 15.55 -2.40
C LYS A 144 -0.33 15.79 -2.94
N SER A 145 -0.13 16.93 -3.61
CA SER A 145 1.16 17.29 -4.20
C SER A 145 2.27 17.38 -3.14
N GLU A 146 1.99 18.03 -2.01
CA GLU A 146 2.95 18.13 -0.90
C GLU A 146 3.36 16.76 -0.35
N VAL A 147 2.40 15.86 -0.16
CA VAL A 147 2.66 14.51 0.35
C VAL A 147 3.49 13.70 -0.62
N TYR A 148 3.15 13.72 -1.94
CA TYR A 148 3.94 13.01 -2.93
C TYR A 148 5.34 13.61 -3.08
N LYS A 149 5.50 14.93 -3.14
CA LYS A 149 6.81 15.58 -3.16
C LYS A 149 7.66 15.17 -1.96
N LYS A 150 7.07 15.16 -0.76
CA LYS A 150 7.78 14.77 0.44
C LYS A 150 8.31 13.34 0.34
N ILE A 151 7.45 12.36 0.01
CA ILE A 151 7.88 10.96 -0.01
C ILE A 151 8.87 10.66 -1.14
N MET A 152 8.70 11.29 -2.31
CA MET A 152 9.61 11.11 -3.45
C MET A 152 11.04 11.58 -3.14
N ASN A 153 11.23 12.54 -2.24
CA ASN A 153 12.55 12.98 -1.80
C ASN A 153 13.22 12.04 -0.79
N GLU A 154 12.48 11.10 -0.22
CA GLU A 154 12.95 10.20 0.84
C GLU A 154 13.24 8.77 0.37
N VAL A 155 12.78 8.41 -0.83
CA VAL A 155 12.89 7.05 -1.37
C VAL A 155 13.94 6.95 -2.48
N ASP A 156 14.47 5.74 -2.70
CA ASP A 156 15.56 5.52 -3.67
C ASP A 156 15.03 5.25 -5.09
N VAL A 157 13.86 4.62 -5.21
CA VAL A 157 13.24 4.26 -6.50
C VAL A 157 11.78 4.64 -6.51
N ILE A 158 11.37 5.32 -7.58
CA ILE A 158 10.00 5.77 -7.80
C ILE A 158 9.48 5.10 -9.07
N ILE A 159 8.33 4.46 -8.96
CA ILE A 159 7.60 3.82 -10.07
C ILE A 159 6.26 4.53 -10.23
N GLY A 160 5.91 4.84 -11.45
CA GLY A 160 4.63 5.50 -11.77
C GLY A 160 4.47 5.69 -13.27
N ASN A 161 3.29 6.12 -13.70
CA ASN A 161 3.04 6.56 -15.07
C ASN A 161 3.19 8.09 -15.18
N ASP A 162 3.14 8.64 -16.41
CA ASP A 162 3.32 10.06 -16.67
C ASP A 162 2.33 10.94 -15.89
N LEU A 163 1.08 10.51 -15.74
CA LEU A 163 0.06 11.25 -15.00
C LEU A 163 0.39 11.30 -13.50
N GLU A 164 0.93 10.23 -12.96
CA GLU A 164 1.30 10.13 -11.54
C GLU A 164 2.51 11.01 -11.22
N PHE A 165 3.49 11.07 -12.12
CA PHE A 165 4.62 11.99 -11.95
C PHE A 165 4.19 13.47 -12.06
N ASN A 166 3.29 13.81 -12.96
CA ASN A 166 2.78 15.17 -13.12
C ASN A 166 2.02 15.67 -11.87
N ILE A 167 1.36 14.78 -11.14
CA ILE A 167 0.68 15.12 -9.87
C ILE A 167 1.65 15.65 -8.82
N ALA A 168 2.84 15.10 -8.74
CA ALA A 168 3.87 15.55 -7.80
C ALA A 168 4.47 16.90 -8.22
N ASP A 169 4.52 17.21 -9.51
CA ASP A 169 5.19 18.41 -10.03
C ASP A 169 4.29 19.66 -10.08
N ASN A 170 2.99 19.54 -9.88
CA ASN A 170 2.01 20.65 -10.04
C ASN A 170 2.02 21.29 -11.43
N SER A 171 2.40 20.57 -12.48
CA SER A 171 2.42 21.06 -13.86
C SER A 171 1.17 20.70 -14.65
#